data_927c32c28c1ff2b66c33a2f9c6d1655a
#
_entry.id   927c32c28c1ff2b66c33a2f9c6d1655a
#
_cell.length_a   1.000
_cell.length_b   1.000
_cell.length_c   1.000
_cell.angle_alpha   90.00
_cell.angle_beta   90.00
_cell.angle_gamma   90.00
#
_symmetry.space_group_name_H-M   'P 1'
#
loop_
_entity.id
_entity.type
_entity.pdbx_description
1 polymer ?
#
loop_
_entity_poly.entity_id
_entity_poly.type
_entity_poly.pdbx_seq_one_letter_code
_entity_poly.pdbx_strand_id
1 'polypeptide(L)'
;MDPIAELRGVSKDTDFFIGIDSDGCVFDSMEIKQKECFCPNFIKYYGLQVVSKYAREVWEFVNLYSTTRGCNRFLAVICSLDLLRHRREVKARNADIPQLPQLRAWIEEESKLGNPALKAKVDATGDAELEMIYAWSTDNNARVTDMVHGLPPFPGVADFLAAVQEKADAIVVSQTPLELS
;
A
#
# COMPACT_ATOMS: atom_id res chain seq x y z
N MET A 1 -9.00 17.98 -14.92
CA MET A 1 -7.74 18.67 -15.30
C MET A 1 -6.70 17.58 -15.47
N ASP A 2 -5.79 17.67 -16.44
CA ASP A 2 -4.74 16.66 -16.61
C ASP A 2 -3.59 16.97 -15.62
N PRO A 3 -3.35 16.14 -14.58
CA PRO A 3 -2.31 16.41 -13.59
C PRO A 3 -0.90 16.50 -14.18
N ILE A 4 -0.67 15.81 -15.29
CA ILE A 4 0.63 15.83 -16.00
C ILE A 4 0.82 17.20 -16.69
N ALA A 5 -0.24 17.76 -17.27
CA ALA A 5 -0.18 19.09 -17.89
C ALA A 5 0.05 20.19 -16.84
N GLU A 6 -0.56 20.04 -15.66
CA GLU A 6 -0.37 20.95 -14.54
C GLU A 6 1.08 20.92 -14.02
N LEU A 7 1.64 19.73 -13.81
CA LEU A 7 3.04 19.56 -13.39
C LEU A 7 4.04 20.10 -14.42
N ARG A 8 3.74 19.97 -15.71
CA ARG A 8 4.58 20.54 -16.80
C ARG A 8 4.51 22.06 -16.88
N GLY A 9 3.46 22.64 -16.32
CA GLY A 9 3.26 24.11 -16.25
C GLY A 9 3.91 24.76 -15.02
N VAL A 10 4.46 23.98 -14.08
CA VAL A 10 5.15 24.53 -12.92
C VAL A 10 6.42 25.23 -13.37
N SER A 11 6.52 26.55 -13.12
CA SER A 11 7.72 27.33 -13.38
C SER A 11 8.77 27.08 -12.29
N LYS A 12 10.03 27.14 -12.68
CA LYS A 12 11.14 27.17 -11.72
C LYS A 12 11.26 28.58 -11.14
N ASP A 13 10.93 28.74 -9.87
CA ASP A 13 10.98 30.05 -9.20
C ASP A 13 12.21 30.18 -8.29
N THR A 14 12.83 29.05 -7.88
CA THR A 14 14.02 29.01 -7.03
C THR A 14 15.12 28.12 -7.62
N ASP A 15 16.35 28.19 -7.03
CA ASP A 15 17.47 27.35 -7.48
C ASP A 15 17.43 25.92 -6.93
N PHE A 16 16.59 25.65 -5.95
CA PHE A 16 16.45 24.35 -5.31
C PHE A 16 15.05 23.75 -5.55
N PHE A 17 15.01 22.43 -5.58
CA PHE A 17 13.79 21.67 -5.73
C PHE A 17 13.71 20.59 -4.65
N ILE A 18 12.53 20.42 -4.03
CA ILE A 18 12.28 19.40 -3.01
C ILE A 18 11.02 18.62 -3.36
N GLY A 19 11.16 17.29 -3.54
CA GLY A 19 10.06 16.34 -3.61
C GLY A 19 9.75 15.82 -2.21
N ILE A 20 8.49 15.89 -1.79
CA ILE A 20 8.04 15.54 -0.45
C ILE A 20 7.05 14.39 -0.55
N ASP A 21 7.37 13.24 0.06
CA ASP A 21 6.41 12.15 0.20
C ASP A 21 5.42 12.46 1.33
N SER A 22 4.15 12.06 1.16
CA SER A 22 3.10 12.36 2.13
C SER A 22 2.93 11.28 3.20
N ASP A 23 2.81 10.02 2.79
CA ASP A 23 2.48 8.90 3.68
C ASP A 23 3.67 8.43 4.51
N GLY A 24 3.59 8.60 5.84
CA GLY A 24 4.67 8.24 6.75
C GLY A 24 5.89 9.18 6.69
N CYS A 25 5.76 10.30 5.97
CA CYS A 25 6.73 11.40 5.88
C CYS A 25 6.14 12.70 6.41
N VAL A 26 5.05 13.18 5.82
CA VAL A 26 4.30 14.36 6.32
C VAL A 26 3.26 13.95 7.35
N PHE A 27 2.52 12.87 7.08
CA PHE A 27 1.43 12.36 7.93
C PHE A 27 1.73 10.97 8.46
N ASP A 28 1.33 10.70 9.70
CA ASP A 28 1.38 9.36 10.31
C ASP A 28 0.24 8.46 9.80
N SER A 29 0.14 8.35 8.48
CA SER A 29 -0.93 7.60 7.81
C SER A 29 -0.62 6.11 7.68
N MET A 30 0.65 5.69 7.77
CA MET A 30 1.04 4.30 7.53
C MET A 30 0.50 3.34 8.59
N GLU A 31 0.52 3.72 9.86
CA GLU A 31 0.01 2.87 10.94
C GLU A 31 -1.49 2.58 10.76
N ILE A 32 -2.31 3.61 10.57
CA ILE A 32 -3.76 3.43 10.38
C ILE A 32 -4.08 2.68 9.08
N LYS A 33 -3.40 3.00 7.97
CA LYS A 33 -3.58 2.28 6.69
C LYS A 33 -3.29 0.79 6.86
N GLN A 34 -2.13 0.44 7.42
CA GLN A 34 -1.70 -0.95 7.48
C GLN A 34 -2.42 -1.76 8.56
N LYS A 35 -2.69 -1.18 9.74
CA LYS A 35 -3.30 -1.90 10.86
C LYS A 35 -4.82 -1.98 10.76
N GLU A 36 -5.47 -0.88 10.35
CA GLU A 36 -6.93 -0.79 10.42
C GLU A 36 -7.62 -0.99 9.06
N CYS A 37 -6.92 -0.74 7.95
CA CYS A 37 -7.49 -0.94 6.62
C CYS A 37 -7.01 -2.25 5.99
N PHE A 38 -5.72 -2.38 5.73
CA PHE A 38 -5.18 -3.52 4.99
C PHE A 38 -5.19 -4.83 5.78
N CYS A 39 -4.75 -4.82 7.03
CA CYS A 39 -4.62 -6.04 7.82
C CYS A 39 -5.96 -6.76 8.08
N PRO A 40 -7.05 -6.08 8.44
CA PRO A 40 -8.37 -6.73 8.58
C PRO A 40 -8.83 -7.38 7.27
N ASN A 41 -8.65 -6.72 6.13
CA ASN A 41 -8.98 -7.27 4.82
C ASN A 41 -8.04 -8.43 4.43
N PHE A 42 -6.75 -8.36 4.77
CA PHE A 42 -5.82 -9.47 4.60
C PHE A 42 -6.31 -10.73 5.35
N ILE A 43 -6.74 -10.58 6.59
CA ILE A 43 -7.29 -11.69 7.37
C ILE A 43 -8.59 -12.22 6.74
N LYS A 44 -9.49 -11.33 6.31
CA LYS A 44 -10.81 -11.68 5.76
C LYS A 44 -10.70 -12.42 4.43
N TYR A 45 -9.99 -11.85 3.47
CA TYR A 45 -9.96 -12.36 2.10
C TYR A 45 -9.10 -13.61 1.93
N TYR A 46 -8.06 -13.76 2.74
CA TYR A 46 -7.17 -14.92 2.68
C TYR A 46 -7.51 -16.04 3.69
N GLY A 47 -8.66 -15.93 4.39
CA GLY A 47 -9.14 -16.99 5.28
C GLY A 47 -8.28 -17.20 6.53
N LEU A 48 -7.64 -16.14 7.05
CA LEU A 48 -6.64 -16.25 8.10
C LEU A 48 -7.19 -16.09 9.53
N GLN A 49 -8.51 -16.22 9.73
CA GLN A 49 -9.15 -16.00 11.03
C GLN A 49 -8.57 -16.88 12.15
N VAL A 50 -8.30 -18.16 11.86
CA VAL A 50 -7.74 -19.14 12.83
C VAL A 50 -6.36 -18.73 13.32
N VAL A 51 -5.63 -17.97 12.52
CA VAL A 51 -4.26 -17.49 12.81
C VAL A 51 -4.16 -15.97 12.83
N SER A 52 -5.28 -15.28 13.02
CA SER A 52 -5.40 -13.81 12.87
C SER A 52 -4.38 -13.02 13.68
N LYS A 53 -4.05 -13.48 14.91
CA LYS A 53 -2.99 -12.86 15.71
C LYS A 53 -1.66 -12.83 14.96
N TYR A 54 -1.25 -13.97 14.42
CA TYR A 54 0.04 -14.12 13.73
C TYR A 54 0.02 -13.47 12.35
N ALA A 55 -1.14 -13.46 11.70
CA ALA A 55 -1.34 -12.72 10.46
C ALA A 55 -1.13 -11.21 10.66
N ARG A 56 -1.64 -10.63 11.77
CA ARG A 56 -1.37 -9.23 12.14
C ARG A 56 0.11 -8.97 12.36
N GLU A 57 0.76 -9.77 13.20
CA GLU A 57 2.18 -9.62 13.50
C GLU A 57 3.05 -9.64 12.24
N VAL A 58 2.76 -10.56 11.31
CA VAL A 58 3.50 -10.69 10.06
C VAL A 58 3.19 -9.54 9.12
N TRP A 59 1.92 -9.15 8.98
CA TRP A 59 1.51 -8.03 8.13
C TRP A 59 2.18 -6.72 8.58
N GLU A 60 2.12 -6.42 9.86
CA GLU A 60 2.75 -5.24 10.44
C GLU A 60 4.27 -5.26 10.25
N PHE A 61 4.91 -6.41 10.49
CA PHE A 61 6.35 -6.55 10.26
C PHE A 61 6.73 -6.24 8.81
N VAL A 62 6.05 -6.85 7.83
CA VAL A 62 6.34 -6.67 6.40
C VAL A 62 6.13 -5.22 5.97
N ASN A 63 5.04 -4.59 6.40
CA ASN A 63 4.61 -3.29 5.87
C ASN A 63 5.09 -2.08 6.67
N LEU A 64 5.44 -2.26 7.96
CA LEU A 64 5.81 -1.15 8.85
C LEU A 64 7.23 -1.22 9.38
N TYR A 65 7.73 -2.43 9.70
CA TYR A 65 8.93 -2.57 10.53
C TYR A 65 10.10 -3.30 9.86
N SER A 66 9.92 -3.86 8.65
CA SER A 66 10.97 -4.54 7.91
C SER A 66 11.56 -3.69 6.79
N THR A 67 12.57 -4.22 6.12
CA THR A 67 13.17 -3.61 4.92
C THR A 67 12.22 -3.59 3.71
N THR A 68 11.07 -4.29 3.80
CA THR A 68 10.03 -4.29 2.77
C THR A 68 8.96 -3.22 3.00
N ARG A 69 9.11 -2.36 4.03
CA ARG A 69 8.21 -1.23 4.26
C ARG A 69 8.05 -0.39 2.98
N GLY A 70 6.81 -0.11 2.61
CA GLY A 70 6.49 0.67 1.41
C GLY A 70 6.56 -0.11 0.09
N CYS A 71 6.79 -1.43 0.12
CA CYS A 71 6.71 -2.24 -1.09
C CYS A 71 5.28 -2.29 -1.65
N ASN A 72 5.16 -2.65 -2.92
CA ASN A 72 3.87 -2.82 -3.57
C ASN A 72 2.98 -3.82 -2.80
N ARG A 73 1.67 -3.52 -2.67
CA ARG A 73 0.70 -4.29 -1.88
C ARG A 73 0.61 -5.77 -2.27
N PHE A 74 0.77 -6.09 -3.55
CA PHE A 74 0.71 -7.47 -4.05
C PHE A 74 1.95 -8.26 -3.63
N LEU A 75 3.12 -7.62 -3.64
CA LEU A 75 4.36 -8.20 -3.10
C LEU A 75 4.25 -8.38 -1.58
N ALA A 76 3.67 -7.40 -0.87
CA ALA A 76 3.46 -7.48 0.57
C ALA A 76 2.58 -8.67 0.97
N VAL A 77 1.52 -8.95 0.20
CA VAL A 77 0.66 -10.16 0.41
C VAL A 77 1.50 -11.42 0.31
N ILE A 78 2.26 -11.59 -0.77
CA ILE A 78 3.11 -12.78 -0.97
C ILE A 78 4.11 -12.93 0.17
N CYS A 79 4.86 -11.88 0.50
CA CYS A 79 5.82 -11.89 1.61
C CYS A 79 5.15 -12.27 2.94
N SER A 80 3.98 -11.70 3.22
CA SER A 80 3.26 -11.95 4.47
C SER A 80 2.76 -13.40 4.55
N LEU A 81 2.20 -13.96 3.49
CA LEU A 81 1.75 -15.35 3.47
C LEU A 81 2.92 -16.33 3.57
N ASP A 82 4.05 -16.02 2.93
CA ASP A 82 5.25 -16.87 2.99
C ASP A 82 5.85 -16.88 4.41
N LEU A 83 5.98 -15.72 5.05
CA LEU A 83 6.44 -15.65 6.44
C LEU A 83 5.45 -16.33 7.40
N LEU A 84 4.15 -16.12 7.21
CA LEU A 84 3.10 -16.72 8.04
C LEU A 84 3.16 -18.24 8.01
N ARG A 85 3.35 -18.84 6.83
CA ARG A 85 3.46 -20.28 6.63
C ARG A 85 4.63 -20.92 7.38
N HIS A 86 5.70 -20.17 7.60
CA HIS A 86 6.88 -20.67 8.30
C HIS A 86 6.79 -20.57 9.83
N ARG A 87 5.81 -19.84 10.38
CA ARG A 87 5.65 -19.69 11.84
C ARG A 87 5.27 -21.02 12.51
N ARG A 88 5.93 -21.33 13.62
CA ARG A 88 5.68 -22.56 14.41
C ARG A 88 4.24 -22.64 14.89
N GLU A 89 3.71 -21.54 15.35
CA GLU A 89 2.35 -21.42 15.89
C GLU A 89 1.27 -21.66 14.83
N VAL A 90 1.54 -21.27 13.59
CA VAL A 90 0.65 -21.48 12.43
C VAL A 90 0.69 -22.95 12.03
N LYS A 91 1.88 -23.54 11.94
CA LYS A 91 2.07 -24.98 11.67
C LYS A 91 1.36 -25.85 12.73
N ALA A 92 1.49 -25.48 14.00
CA ALA A 92 0.86 -26.21 15.10
C ALA A 92 -0.68 -26.18 15.06
N ARG A 93 -1.29 -25.23 14.34
CA ARG A 93 -2.73 -25.12 14.15
C ARG A 93 -3.22 -25.80 12.88
N ASN A 94 -2.32 -26.37 12.07
CA ASN A 94 -2.63 -26.92 10.76
C ASN A 94 -3.46 -25.95 9.90
N ALA A 95 -3.19 -24.66 10.01
CA ALA A 95 -3.89 -23.65 9.22
C ALA A 95 -3.46 -23.74 7.76
N ASP A 96 -4.43 -23.77 6.87
CA ASP A 96 -4.16 -23.67 5.43
C ASP A 96 -3.86 -22.23 5.06
N ILE A 97 -2.64 -22.00 4.56
CA ILE A 97 -2.17 -20.65 4.14
C ILE A 97 -2.09 -20.64 2.62
N PRO A 98 -2.88 -19.77 1.94
CA PRO A 98 -2.93 -19.71 0.48
C PRO A 98 -1.55 -19.54 -0.16
N GLN A 99 -1.32 -20.22 -1.29
CA GLN A 99 -0.07 -20.15 -2.06
C GLN A 99 -0.07 -19.05 -3.12
N LEU A 100 -1.23 -18.71 -3.65
CA LEU A 100 -1.48 -17.70 -4.67
C LEU A 100 -0.61 -17.86 -5.93
N PRO A 101 -0.69 -18.99 -6.63
CA PRO A 101 0.14 -19.25 -7.81
C PRO A 101 -0.15 -18.29 -8.96
N GLN A 102 -1.39 -17.87 -9.15
CA GLN A 102 -1.76 -16.93 -10.22
C GLN A 102 -1.27 -15.51 -9.94
N LEU A 103 -1.35 -15.06 -8.68
CA LEU A 103 -0.75 -13.79 -8.28
C LEU A 103 0.76 -13.77 -8.49
N ARG A 104 1.45 -14.85 -8.12
CA ARG A 104 2.91 -14.97 -8.33
C ARG A 104 3.27 -14.91 -9.80
N ALA A 105 2.59 -15.64 -10.65
CA ALA A 105 2.80 -15.59 -12.09
C ALA A 105 2.54 -14.20 -12.66
N TRP A 106 1.43 -13.55 -12.25
CA TRP A 106 1.12 -12.20 -12.71
C TRP A 106 2.17 -11.16 -12.26
N ILE A 107 2.69 -11.25 -11.04
CA ILE A 107 3.76 -10.37 -10.55
C ILE A 107 5.05 -10.50 -11.38
N GLU A 108 5.36 -11.69 -11.87
CA GLU A 108 6.55 -11.94 -12.71
C GLU A 108 6.37 -11.40 -14.15
N GLU A 109 5.13 -11.40 -14.65
CA GLU A 109 4.81 -10.94 -16.01
C GLU A 109 4.62 -9.43 -16.11
N GLU A 110 4.09 -8.79 -15.05
CA GLU A 110 3.61 -7.40 -15.10
C GLU A 110 4.68 -6.42 -14.59
N SER A 111 4.96 -5.41 -15.40
CA SER A 111 5.94 -4.37 -15.05
C SER A 111 5.37 -3.23 -14.19
N LYS A 112 4.04 -3.04 -14.21
CA LYS A 112 3.34 -1.96 -13.48
C LYS A 112 2.23 -2.53 -12.60
N LEU A 113 2.64 -3.10 -11.48
CA LEU A 113 1.71 -3.71 -10.53
C LEU A 113 0.72 -2.67 -9.96
N GLY A 114 -0.54 -2.77 -10.38
CA GLY A 114 -1.62 -1.88 -9.95
C GLY A 114 -3.00 -2.42 -10.30
N ASN A 115 -4.04 -1.82 -9.72
CA ASN A 115 -5.43 -2.24 -9.97
C ASN A 115 -5.84 -2.23 -11.44
N PRO A 116 -5.45 -1.24 -12.28
CA PRO A 116 -5.80 -1.27 -13.70
C PRO A 116 -5.24 -2.48 -14.44
N ALA A 117 -3.95 -2.82 -14.20
CA ALA A 117 -3.32 -3.98 -14.83
C ALA A 117 -3.91 -5.30 -14.32
N LEU A 118 -4.17 -5.40 -13.01
CA LEU A 118 -4.82 -6.57 -12.43
C LEU A 118 -6.24 -6.78 -12.98
N LYS A 119 -7.02 -5.69 -13.08
CA LYS A 119 -8.37 -5.74 -13.67
C LYS A 119 -8.34 -6.23 -15.12
N ALA A 120 -7.43 -5.72 -15.92
CA ALA A 120 -7.26 -6.16 -17.31
C ALA A 120 -6.91 -7.66 -17.40
N LYS A 121 -6.05 -8.16 -16.49
CA LYS A 121 -5.74 -9.60 -16.44
C LYS A 121 -6.95 -10.44 -16.02
N VAL A 122 -7.73 -9.99 -15.02
CA VAL A 122 -8.98 -10.65 -14.60
C VAL A 122 -9.96 -10.72 -15.76
N ASP A 123 -10.19 -9.59 -16.46
CA ASP A 123 -11.13 -9.55 -17.59
C ASP A 123 -10.71 -10.46 -18.75
N ALA A 124 -9.41 -10.61 -18.97
CA ALA A 124 -8.86 -11.47 -20.01
C ALA A 124 -8.90 -12.97 -19.68
N THR A 125 -8.81 -13.33 -18.40
CA THR A 125 -8.63 -14.74 -17.98
C THR A 125 -9.84 -15.32 -17.25
N GLY A 126 -10.63 -14.50 -16.57
CA GLY A 126 -11.69 -14.96 -15.66
C GLY A 126 -11.16 -15.75 -14.47
N ASP A 127 -9.90 -15.56 -14.09
CA ASP A 127 -9.27 -16.31 -13.01
C ASP A 127 -9.82 -15.90 -11.64
N ALA A 128 -10.36 -16.85 -10.89
CA ALA A 128 -11.04 -16.59 -9.61
C ALA A 128 -10.08 -16.13 -8.50
N GLU A 129 -8.80 -16.56 -8.52
CA GLU A 129 -7.79 -16.10 -7.56
C GLU A 129 -7.48 -14.62 -7.78
N LEU A 130 -7.24 -14.22 -9.05
CA LEU A 130 -6.97 -12.83 -9.40
C LEU A 130 -8.20 -11.94 -9.18
N GLU A 131 -9.40 -12.44 -9.43
CA GLU A 131 -10.65 -11.72 -9.12
C GLU A 131 -10.79 -11.44 -7.62
N MET A 132 -10.54 -12.43 -6.78
CA MET A 132 -10.54 -12.26 -5.31
C MET A 132 -9.49 -11.23 -4.87
N ILE A 133 -8.30 -11.26 -5.46
CA ILE A 133 -7.22 -10.31 -5.14
C ILE A 133 -7.58 -8.89 -5.59
N TYR A 134 -8.22 -8.76 -6.75
CA TYR A 134 -8.72 -7.46 -7.22
C TYR A 134 -9.79 -6.92 -6.26
N ALA A 135 -10.74 -7.77 -5.82
CA ALA A 135 -11.74 -7.40 -4.83
C ALA A 135 -11.12 -6.99 -3.48
N TRP A 136 -10.10 -7.72 -3.01
CA TRP A 136 -9.33 -7.34 -1.83
C TRP A 136 -8.68 -5.97 -1.99
N SER A 137 -8.05 -5.74 -3.14
CA SER A 137 -7.32 -4.48 -3.39
C SER A 137 -8.27 -3.28 -3.48
N THR A 138 -9.44 -3.44 -4.09
CA THR A 138 -10.45 -2.38 -4.19
C THR A 138 -11.15 -2.11 -2.84
N ASP A 139 -11.43 -3.16 -2.05
CA ASP A 139 -11.98 -3.01 -0.69
C ASP A 139 -10.99 -2.28 0.24
N ASN A 140 -9.68 -2.51 0.09
CA ASN A 140 -8.68 -1.72 0.80
C ASN A 140 -8.71 -0.24 0.43
N ASN A 141 -8.85 0.07 -0.86
CA ASN A 141 -8.95 1.47 -1.30
C ASN A 141 -10.19 2.14 -0.68
N ALA A 142 -11.34 1.47 -0.73
CA ALA A 142 -12.57 1.96 -0.11
C ALA A 142 -12.41 2.22 1.40
N ARG A 143 -11.78 1.28 2.13
CA ARG A 143 -11.50 1.45 3.56
C ARG A 143 -10.54 2.59 3.85
N VAL A 144 -9.50 2.75 3.04
CA VAL A 144 -8.55 3.87 3.20
C VAL A 144 -9.27 5.19 3.02
N THR A 145 -10.11 5.33 1.99
CA THR A 145 -10.91 6.53 1.77
C THR A 145 -11.86 6.83 2.93
N ASP A 146 -12.47 5.80 3.52
CA ASP A 146 -13.42 5.94 4.64
C ASP A 146 -12.73 6.29 5.97
N MET A 147 -11.54 5.77 6.23
CA MET A 147 -10.90 5.83 7.55
C MET A 147 -9.74 6.81 7.64
N VAL A 148 -9.02 7.05 6.54
CA VAL A 148 -7.76 7.82 6.57
C VAL A 148 -8.01 9.27 6.18
N HIS A 149 -8.54 10.03 7.11
CA HIS A 149 -8.79 11.46 6.95
C HIS A 149 -8.56 12.20 8.26
N GLY A 150 -8.37 13.52 8.19
CA GLY A 150 -8.21 14.37 9.37
C GLY A 150 -6.95 14.13 10.18
N LEU A 151 -5.94 13.45 9.62
CA LEU A 151 -4.68 13.20 10.28
C LEU A 151 -3.86 14.49 10.34
N PRO A 152 -3.33 14.87 11.53
CA PRO A 152 -2.43 15.99 11.61
C PRO A 152 -1.06 15.62 11.00
N PRO A 153 -0.30 16.60 10.48
CA PRO A 153 1.09 16.36 10.10
C PRO A 153 1.94 16.01 11.33
N PHE A 154 3.06 15.35 11.11
CA PHE A 154 4.05 15.13 12.17
C PHE A 154 4.52 16.45 12.78
N PRO A 155 4.89 16.46 14.09
CA PRO A 155 5.41 17.67 14.74
C PRO A 155 6.58 18.29 13.98
N GLY A 156 6.52 19.60 13.76
CA GLY A 156 7.56 20.37 13.06
C GLY A 156 7.45 20.37 11.52
N VAL A 157 6.59 19.56 10.92
CA VAL A 157 6.44 19.53 9.45
C VAL A 157 5.88 20.84 8.90
N ALA A 158 4.91 21.45 9.56
CA ALA A 158 4.34 22.72 9.11
C ALA A 158 5.39 23.84 9.09
N ASP A 159 6.21 23.93 10.16
CA ASP A 159 7.28 24.91 10.26
C ASP A 159 8.38 24.65 9.22
N PHE A 160 8.72 23.38 8.99
CA PHE A 160 9.67 22.99 7.94
C PHE A 160 9.19 23.39 6.54
N LEU A 161 7.92 23.09 6.21
CA LEU A 161 7.33 23.43 4.92
C LEU A 161 7.29 24.94 4.68
N ALA A 162 6.94 25.72 5.71
CA ALA A 162 6.99 27.19 5.64
C ALA A 162 8.41 27.70 5.34
N ALA A 163 9.41 27.15 6.02
CA ALA A 163 10.82 27.55 5.80
C ALA A 163 11.36 27.10 4.42
N VAL A 164 10.87 25.99 3.90
CA VAL A 164 11.27 25.47 2.59
C VAL A 164 10.70 26.31 1.46
N GLN A 165 9.43 26.74 1.55
CA GLN A 165 8.78 27.57 0.52
C GLN A 165 9.51 28.90 0.24
N GLU A 166 10.27 29.41 1.20
CA GLU A 166 11.11 30.61 1.01
C GLU A 166 12.38 30.35 0.19
N LYS A 167 12.79 29.09 0.01
CA LYS A 167 14.13 28.72 -0.51
C LYS A 167 14.10 27.73 -1.65
N ALA A 168 13.03 26.99 -1.82
CA ALA A 168 12.94 25.89 -2.78
C ALA A 168 11.55 25.77 -3.38
N ASP A 169 11.49 25.34 -4.62
CA ASP A 169 10.26 24.85 -5.24
C ASP A 169 9.93 23.49 -4.62
N ALA A 170 8.77 23.38 -3.99
CA ALA A 170 8.34 22.15 -3.30
C ALA A 170 7.14 21.53 -4.00
N ILE A 171 7.19 20.22 -4.25
CA ILE A 171 6.05 19.44 -4.74
C ILE A 171 5.84 18.21 -3.88
N VAL A 172 4.59 17.73 -3.85
CA VAL A 172 4.26 16.44 -3.25
C VAL A 172 4.53 15.33 -4.27
N VAL A 173 5.27 14.31 -3.86
CA VAL A 173 5.58 13.12 -4.64
C VAL A 173 5.07 11.92 -3.87
N SER A 174 3.90 11.41 -4.24
CA SER A 174 3.26 10.28 -3.56
C SER A 174 3.04 9.11 -4.50
N GLN A 175 3.17 7.89 -3.97
CA GLN A 175 2.77 6.66 -4.68
C GLN A 175 1.29 6.30 -4.42
N THR A 176 0.59 7.08 -3.61
CA THR A 176 -0.84 6.91 -3.42
C THR A 176 -1.57 7.25 -4.72
N PRO A 177 -2.45 6.36 -5.23
CA PRO A 177 -3.25 6.66 -6.41
C PRO A 177 -4.08 7.94 -6.23
N LEU A 178 -4.24 8.72 -7.31
CA LEU A 178 -5.03 9.97 -7.30
C LEU A 178 -6.48 9.77 -6.81
N GLU A 179 -7.01 8.57 -6.99
CA GLU A 179 -8.35 8.20 -6.51
C GLU A 179 -8.46 8.17 -4.98
N LEU A 180 -7.33 8.22 -4.27
CA LEU A 180 -7.24 8.13 -2.80
C LEU A 180 -6.60 9.38 -2.16
N SER A 181 -6.31 10.38 -2.96
CA SER A 181 -5.70 11.63 -2.50
C SER A 181 -6.72 12.74 -2.25
#